data_2e872ea7eda22487b433f139f3e240dc
#
_entry.id   2e872ea7eda22487b433f139f3e240dc
#
_cell.length_a   1.000
_cell.length_b   1.000
_cell.length_c   1.000
_cell.angle_alpha   90.00
_cell.angle_beta   90.00
_cell.angle_gamma   90.00
#
_symmetry.space_group_name_H-M   'P 1'
#
loop_
_entity.id
_entity.type
_entity.pdbx_description
1 polymer ?
#
loop_
_entity_poly.entity_id
_entity_poly.type
_entity_poly.pdbx_seq_one_letter_code
_entity_poly.pdbx_strand_id
1 'polypeptide(L)'
;MDSKASQSRAPSAAGDWPRVAVVGAGAVGCYFGGRLVRAGCPVTFIGRPGPNSSVAALARQGLYFDSPEFQENLQLETSTDPAAAAGADIVLICVKTLDTAAAAESFAAHLRSETVVVSLQNGVENAGLIREALRDAGRTPLPAVLSSVVYVAAAMPAPGHLKHSGRGDLVIGTGGDAALAPAVERVAQLFTRAGVPCRVSDNIDGELWVKLVWNCAGNAVSALGRASYGLAGSLEPVRRVMAAAAEEVAAVARAAGVQLPDTDWMAMGMKLAGSLGPATSSTAQDIERARPTEIDSLNGFIARRGARLGVPTPVNQTLWALVKLREASSQQQ
;
A
#
# COMPACT_ATOMS: atom_id res chain seq x y z
N MET A 1 33.61 -32.37 2.77
CA MET A 1 32.80 -32.69 1.62
C MET A 1 31.41 -33.06 2.13
N ASP A 2 30.58 -32.07 2.39
CA ASP A 2 29.17 -32.27 2.79
C ASP A 2 28.26 -31.61 1.79
N SER A 3 27.68 -32.51 1.01
CA SER A 3 26.65 -32.22 -0.02
C SER A 3 25.37 -31.79 0.69
N LYS A 4 25.06 -30.49 0.73
CA LYS A 4 23.71 -30.02 1.07
C LYS A 4 22.80 -30.31 -0.12
N ALA A 5 22.06 -31.40 0.00
CA ALA A 5 20.99 -31.75 -0.91
C ALA A 5 19.92 -30.65 -0.89
N SER A 6 19.72 -30.06 -2.06
CA SER A 6 18.58 -29.21 -2.40
C SER A 6 17.31 -30.05 -2.22
N GLN A 7 16.58 -29.82 -1.13
CA GLN A 7 15.22 -30.36 -0.98
C GLN A 7 14.29 -29.56 -1.91
N SER A 8 14.04 -30.10 -3.10
CA SER A 8 12.94 -29.68 -3.96
C SER A 8 11.63 -29.95 -3.20
N ARG A 9 10.98 -28.87 -2.74
CA ARG A 9 9.66 -28.94 -2.12
C ARG A 9 8.67 -29.35 -3.20
N ALA A 10 8.07 -30.55 -3.04
CA ALA A 10 6.98 -31.01 -3.87
C ALA A 10 5.85 -29.98 -3.92
N PRO A 11 5.18 -29.73 -5.09
CA PRO A 11 4.03 -28.87 -5.16
C PRO A 11 2.95 -29.42 -4.21
N SER A 12 2.50 -28.59 -3.28
CA SER A 12 1.34 -28.91 -2.44
C SER A 12 0.16 -29.15 -3.37
N ALA A 13 -0.62 -30.19 -3.13
CA ALA A 13 -1.83 -30.52 -3.87
C ALA A 13 -2.64 -29.26 -4.16
N ALA A 14 -3.11 -29.11 -5.40
CA ALA A 14 -3.98 -28.02 -5.84
C ALA A 14 -5.29 -28.02 -5.03
N GLY A 15 -5.23 -27.54 -3.81
CA GLY A 15 -6.36 -27.42 -2.90
C GLY A 15 -6.87 -26.00 -2.99
N ASP A 16 -8.06 -25.87 -3.44
CA ASP A 16 -9.10 -24.84 -3.20
C ASP A 16 -8.62 -23.41 -2.83
N TRP A 17 -7.67 -22.89 -3.61
CA TRP A 17 -7.27 -21.50 -3.53
C TRP A 17 -8.27 -20.61 -4.27
N PRO A 18 -8.66 -19.45 -3.72
CA PRO A 18 -9.39 -18.45 -4.49
C PRO A 18 -8.54 -17.92 -5.64
N ARG A 19 -9.17 -17.53 -6.73
CA ARG A 19 -8.50 -16.79 -7.82
C ARG A 19 -8.28 -15.36 -7.40
N VAL A 20 -7.06 -14.88 -7.54
CA VAL A 20 -6.69 -13.52 -7.14
C VAL A 20 -6.23 -12.71 -8.35
N ALA A 21 -6.77 -11.51 -8.50
CA ALA A 21 -6.24 -10.51 -9.44
C ALA A 21 -5.49 -9.44 -8.65
N VAL A 22 -4.27 -9.12 -9.07
CA VAL A 22 -3.46 -8.02 -8.50
C VAL A 22 -3.42 -6.88 -9.50
N VAL A 23 -4.12 -5.79 -9.21
CA VAL A 23 -4.15 -4.59 -10.05
C VAL A 23 -3.06 -3.62 -9.59
N GLY A 24 -2.00 -3.53 -10.39
CA GLY A 24 -0.80 -2.75 -10.07
C GLY A 24 0.39 -3.61 -9.66
N ALA A 25 1.32 -3.82 -10.59
CA ALA A 25 2.54 -4.61 -10.44
C ALA A 25 3.73 -3.76 -9.93
N GLY A 26 3.48 -2.92 -8.92
CA GLY A 26 4.49 -2.20 -8.15
C GLY A 26 5.05 -3.04 -7.00
N ALA A 27 5.85 -2.42 -6.12
CA ALA A 27 6.49 -3.13 -5.00
C ALA A 27 5.48 -3.84 -4.08
N VAL A 28 4.37 -3.17 -3.73
CA VAL A 28 3.32 -3.73 -2.88
C VAL A 28 2.64 -4.91 -3.57
N GLY A 29 2.19 -4.72 -4.82
CA GLY A 29 1.53 -5.79 -5.59
C GLY A 29 2.44 -6.98 -5.83
N CYS A 30 3.72 -6.75 -6.19
CA CYS A 30 4.70 -7.81 -6.36
C CYS A 30 5.02 -8.54 -5.05
N TYR A 31 5.03 -7.83 -3.91
CA TYR A 31 5.25 -8.48 -2.62
C TYR A 31 4.09 -9.40 -2.25
N PHE A 32 2.89 -8.85 -2.12
CA PHE A 32 1.74 -9.65 -1.66
C PHE A 32 1.29 -10.68 -2.69
N GLY A 33 1.22 -10.29 -3.97
CA GLY A 33 0.91 -11.22 -5.04
C GLY A 33 1.97 -12.31 -5.21
N GLY A 34 3.25 -11.96 -5.10
CA GLY A 34 4.36 -12.91 -5.15
C GLY A 34 4.35 -13.91 -3.98
N ARG A 35 4.01 -13.47 -2.76
CA ARG A 35 3.80 -14.36 -1.60
C ARG A 35 2.66 -15.36 -1.86
N LEU A 36 1.57 -14.90 -2.48
CA LEU A 36 0.44 -15.75 -2.87
C LEU A 36 0.85 -16.78 -3.94
N VAL A 37 1.51 -16.34 -5.02
CA VAL A 37 2.02 -17.25 -6.07
C VAL A 37 2.95 -18.30 -5.48
N ARG A 38 3.89 -17.88 -4.64
CA ARG A 38 4.84 -18.79 -3.97
C ARG A 38 4.14 -19.85 -3.11
N ALA A 39 2.98 -19.52 -2.55
CA ALA A 39 2.15 -20.45 -1.78
C ALA A 39 1.29 -21.38 -2.66
N GLY A 40 1.29 -21.19 -3.99
CA GLY A 40 0.50 -21.96 -4.94
C GLY A 40 -0.90 -21.41 -5.23
N CYS A 41 -1.17 -20.15 -4.84
CA CYS A 41 -2.42 -19.48 -5.17
C CYS A 41 -2.42 -19.04 -6.66
N PRO A 42 -3.50 -19.24 -7.43
CA PRO A 42 -3.61 -18.71 -8.79
C PRO A 42 -3.78 -17.19 -8.75
N VAL A 43 -2.78 -16.46 -9.24
CA VAL A 43 -2.73 -15.00 -9.22
C VAL A 43 -2.45 -14.47 -10.61
N THR A 44 -3.30 -13.56 -11.10
CA THR A 44 -3.07 -12.82 -12.35
C THR A 44 -2.71 -11.37 -12.01
N PHE A 45 -1.55 -10.91 -12.50
CA PHE A 45 -1.13 -9.51 -12.34
C PHE A 45 -1.66 -8.67 -13.50
N ILE A 46 -2.41 -7.63 -13.19
CA ILE A 46 -3.02 -6.73 -14.17
C ILE A 46 -2.34 -5.37 -14.07
N GLY A 47 -1.93 -4.80 -15.21
CA GLY A 47 -1.32 -3.50 -15.27
C GLY A 47 -1.46 -2.80 -16.60
N ARG A 48 -0.97 -1.57 -16.68
CA ARG A 48 -1.06 -0.76 -17.90
C ARG A 48 -0.25 -1.37 -19.05
N PRO A 49 -0.73 -1.24 -20.30
CA PRO A 49 0.05 -1.64 -21.47
C PRO A 49 1.29 -0.76 -21.62
N GLY A 50 2.27 -1.26 -22.35
CA GLY A 50 3.49 -0.54 -22.72
C GLY A 50 4.74 -1.41 -22.61
N PRO A 51 5.74 -1.20 -23.49
CA PRO A 51 6.93 -2.05 -23.54
C PRO A 51 7.79 -1.98 -22.28
N ASN A 52 7.73 -0.85 -21.56
CA ASN A 52 8.46 -0.61 -20.31
C ASN A 52 7.57 -0.70 -19.06
N SER A 53 6.35 -1.21 -19.19
CA SER A 53 5.47 -1.38 -18.04
C SER A 53 5.98 -2.50 -17.12
N SER A 54 5.66 -2.38 -15.82
CA SER A 54 6.02 -3.43 -14.85
C SER A 54 5.46 -4.79 -15.25
N VAL A 55 4.23 -4.84 -15.77
CA VAL A 55 3.57 -6.08 -16.21
C VAL A 55 4.31 -6.69 -17.40
N ALA A 56 4.75 -5.88 -18.37
CA ALA A 56 5.52 -6.38 -19.51
C ALA A 56 6.89 -6.95 -19.09
N ALA A 57 7.52 -6.37 -18.08
CA ALA A 57 8.74 -6.92 -17.51
C ALA A 57 8.50 -8.26 -16.82
N LEU A 58 7.45 -8.35 -16.00
CA LEU A 58 7.05 -9.59 -15.31
C LEU A 58 6.70 -10.70 -16.31
N ALA A 59 6.01 -10.37 -17.42
CA ALA A 59 5.69 -11.33 -18.47
C ALA A 59 6.93 -11.93 -19.14
N ARG A 60 7.98 -11.12 -19.34
CA ARG A 60 9.20 -11.56 -20.05
C ARG A 60 10.15 -12.37 -19.17
N GLN A 61 10.31 -11.99 -17.91
CA GLN A 61 11.40 -12.52 -17.06
C GLN A 61 10.93 -13.07 -15.72
N GLY A 62 9.61 -13.02 -15.43
CA GLY A 62 9.10 -13.36 -14.12
C GLY A 62 9.42 -12.29 -13.06
N LEU A 63 9.29 -12.67 -11.80
CA LEU A 63 9.60 -11.86 -10.64
C LEU A 63 10.78 -12.48 -9.88
N TYR A 64 11.94 -11.84 -9.90
CA TYR A 64 13.00 -12.13 -8.94
C TYR A 64 12.61 -11.54 -7.60
N PHE A 65 12.25 -12.40 -6.65
CA PHE A 65 11.82 -12.03 -5.31
C PHE A 65 13.02 -12.17 -4.35
N ASP A 66 13.67 -11.03 -4.06
CA ASP A 66 14.79 -10.93 -3.13
C ASP A 66 14.26 -10.54 -1.74
N SER A 67 14.29 -11.47 -0.80
CA SER A 67 13.83 -11.31 0.58
C SER A 67 14.87 -11.84 1.55
N PRO A 68 14.91 -11.32 2.79
CA PRO A 68 15.74 -11.91 3.86
C PRO A 68 15.43 -13.38 4.14
N GLU A 69 14.21 -13.83 3.83
CA GLU A 69 13.76 -15.20 4.08
C GLU A 69 14.11 -16.15 2.93
N PHE A 70 14.15 -15.65 1.68
CA PHE A 70 14.39 -16.44 0.49
C PHE A 70 14.72 -15.56 -0.73
N GLN A 71 15.31 -16.15 -1.75
CA GLN A 71 15.55 -15.54 -3.04
C GLN A 71 15.09 -16.52 -4.12
N GLU A 72 14.07 -16.15 -4.89
CA GLU A 72 13.42 -17.04 -5.86
C GLU A 72 13.00 -16.28 -7.13
N ASN A 73 13.02 -16.97 -8.26
CA ASN A 73 12.39 -16.48 -9.48
C ASN A 73 11.01 -17.11 -9.62
N LEU A 74 9.97 -16.28 -9.55
CA LEU A 74 8.58 -16.69 -9.68
C LEU A 74 8.09 -16.43 -11.11
N GLN A 75 7.48 -17.44 -11.71
CA GLN A 75 6.71 -17.25 -12.94
C GLN A 75 5.33 -16.71 -12.59
N LEU A 76 4.91 -15.66 -13.27
CA LEU A 76 3.69 -14.95 -12.99
C LEU A 76 2.75 -14.96 -14.21
N GLU A 77 1.48 -15.17 -13.97
CA GLU A 77 0.44 -14.85 -14.95
C GLU A 77 0.21 -13.35 -14.97
N THR A 78 0.22 -12.76 -16.17
CA THR A 78 0.14 -11.31 -16.34
C THR A 78 -0.82 -10.95 -17.46
N SER A 79 -1.49 -9.81 -17.34
CA SER A 79 -2.36 -9.25 -18.37
C SER A 79 -2.30 -7.73 -18.41
N THR A 80 -2.52 -7.16 -19.58
CA THR A 80 -2.80 -5.72 -19.76
C THR A 80 -4.29 -5.45 -19.99
N ASP A 81 -5.09 -6.51 -20.09
CA ASP A 81 -6.54 -6.42 -20.26
C ASP A 81 -7.22 -6.47 -18.89
N PRO A 82 -7.99 -5.43 -18.50
CA PRO A 82 -8.77 -5.45 -17.27
C PRO A 82 -9.78 -6.60 -17.18
N ALA A 83 -10.22 -7.16 -18.31
CA ALA A 83 -11.10 -8.34 -18.35
C ALA A 83 -10.47 -9.58 -17.69
N ALA A 84 -9.15 -9.61 -17.50
CA ALA A 84 -8.47 -10.65 -16.73
C ALA A 84 -8.89 -10.69 -15.24
N ALA A 85 -9.56 -9.64 -14.74
CA ALA A 85 -10.19 -9.66 -13.42
C ALA A 85 -11.50 -10.49 -13.39
N ALA A 86 -12.03 -10.89 -14.55
CA ALA A 86 -13.23 -11.72 -14.62
C ALA A 86 -12.98 -13.08 -13.97
N GLY A 87 -13.89 -13.50 -13.11
CA GLY A 87 -13.72 -14.76 -12.37
C GLY A 87 -12.78 -14.68 -11.17
N ALA A 88 -12.16 -13.53 -10.87
CA ALA A 88 -11.42 -13.36 -9.62
C ALA A 88 -12.38 -13.37 -8.43
N ASP A 89 -12.01 -14.14 -7.40
CA ASP A 89 -12.70 -14.15 -6.12
C ASP A 89 -12.28 -12.95 -5.26
N ILE A 90 -11.02 -12.53 -5.41
CA ILE A 90 -10.43 -11.41 -4.69
C ILE A 90 -9.62 -10.56 -5.67
N VAL A 91 -9.83 -9.24 -5.63
CA VAL A 91 -9.05 -8.25 -6.39
C VAL A 91 -8.26 -7.40 -5.40
N LEU A 92 -6.95 -7.40 -5.51
CA LEU A 92 -6.02 -6.59 -4.72
C LEU A 92 -5.64 -5.34 -5.50
N ILE A 93 -6.04 -4.16 -5.04
CA ILE A 93 -5.67 -2.89 -5.66
C ILE A 93 -4.37 -2.38 -5.04
N CYS A 94 -3.33 -2.31 -5.85
CA CYS A 94 -1.96 -1.98 -5.47
C CYS A 94 -1.38 -0.83 -6.32
N VAL A 95 -2.21 -0.12 -7.07
CA VAL A 95 -1.81 1.09 -7.80
C VAL A 95 -1.56 2.25 -6.83
N LYS A 96 -0.89 3.31 -7.27
CA LYS A 96 -0.82 4.55 -6.47
C LYS A 96 -2.21 5.17 -6.35
N THR A 97 -2.45 5.92 -5.27
CA THR A 97 -3.76 6.54 -4.98
C THR A 97 -4.29 7.38 -6.15
N LEU A 98 -3.40 8.05 -6.89
CA LEU A 98 -3.76 8.85 -8.07
C LEU A 98 -4.42 8.02 -9.19
N ASP A 99 -4.10 6.74 -9.27
CA ASP A 99 -4.62 5.82 -10.30
C ASP A 99 -5.82 5.00 -9.82
N THR A 100 -6.28 5.18 -8.57
CA THR A 100 -7.29 4.31 -7.92
C THR A 100 -8.62 4.31 -8.65
N ALA A 101 -9.18 5.48 -8.92
CA ALA A 101 -10.49 5.60 -9.59
C ALA A 101 -10.44 4.96 -10.98
N ALA A 102 -9.49 5.37 -11.83
CA ALA A 102 -9.34 4.84 -13.17
C ALA A 102 -9.09 3.33 -13.19
N ALA A 103 -8.32 2.80 -12.23
CA ALA A 103 -8.11 1.37 -12.09
C ALA A 103 -9.43 0.66 -11.72
N ALA A 104 -10.19 1.17 -10.75
CA ALA A 104 -11.46 0.58 -10.34
C ALA A 104 -12.50 0.59 -11.47
N GLU A 105 -12.62 1.69 -12.19
CA GLU A 105 -13.50 1.81 -13.37
C GLU A 105 -13.16 0.79 -14.45
N SER A 106 -11.87 0.59 -14.73
CA SER A 106 -11.41 -0.27 -15.82
C SER A 106 -11.86 -1.73 -15.70
N PHE A 107 -11.96 -2.27 -14.50
CA PHE A 107 -12.38 -3.66 -14.26
C PHE A 107 -13.81 -3.79 -13.72
N ALA A 108 -14.53 -2.68 -13.51
CA ALA A 108 -15.87 -2.67 -12.90
C ALA A 108 -16.84 -3.62 -13.60
N ALA A 109 -16.90 -3.60 -14.93
CA ALA A 109 -17.80 -4.44 -15.73
C ALA A 109 -17.48 -5.94 -15.62
N HIS A 110 -16.29 -6.30 -15.21
CA HIS A 110 -15.80 -7.67 -15.17
C HIS A 110 -15.92 -8.33 -13.78
N LEU A 111 -16.25 -7.55 -12.74
CA LEU A 111 -16.41 -8.09 -11.39
C LEU A 111 -17.69 -8.92 -11.26
N ARG A 112 -17.64 -9.97 -10.45
CA ARG A 112 -18.83 -10.68 -9.96
C ARG A 112 -19.35 -9.97 -8.70
N SER A 113 -20.60 -10.23 -8.32
CA SER A 113 -21.22 -9.67 -7.11
C SER A 113 -20.53 -10.13 -5.83
N GLU A 114 -20.03 -11.36 -5.83
CA GLU A 114 -19.34 -11.99 -4.71
C GLU A 114 -17.83 -11.74 -4.65
N THR A 115 -17.28 -11.02 -5.64
CA THR A 115 -15.86 -10.62 -5.63
C THR A 115 -15.58 -9.70 -4.44
N VAL A 116 -14.47 -9.92 -3.75
CA VAL A 116 -13.98 -9.02 -2.70
C VAL A 116 -12.88 -8.15 -3.28
N VAL A 117 -13.02 -6.84 -3.17
CA VAL A 117 -11.99 -5.87 -3.58
C VAL A 117 -11.26 -5.37 -2.35
N VAL A 118 -9.95 -5.44 -2.33
CA VAL A 118 -9.12 -5.03 -1.18
C VAL A 118 -8.14 -3.95 -1.62
N SER A 119 -8.18 -2.80 -0.96
CA SER A 119 -7.16 -1.76 -1.15
C SER A 119 -5.91 -2.09 -0.34
N LEU A 120 -4.79 -2.34 -1.02
CA LEU A 120 -3.46 -2.49 -0.42
C LEU A 120 -2.63 -1.21 -0.63
N GLN A 121 -3.24 -0.06 -0.40
CA GLN A 121 -2.66 1.24 -0.73
C GLN A 121 -2.41 2.08 0.52
N ASN A 122 -1.48 3.04 0.43
CA ASN A 122 -1.29 4.04 1.48
C ASN A 122 -2.42 5.08 1.46
N GLY A 123 -2.66 5.72 2.61
CA GLY A 123 -3.72 6.72 2.76
C GLY A 123 -5.02 6.12 3.28
N VAL A 124 -6.02 6.97 3.47
CA VAL A 124 -7.30 6.63 4.12
C VAL A 124 -8.50 6.73 3.19
N GLU A 125 -8.32 7.25 1.97
CA GLU A 125 -9.43 7.55 1.04
C GLU A 125 -9.72 6.40 0.07
N ASN A 126 -8.77 5.48 -0.14
CA ASN A 126 -8.77 4.57 -1.29
C ASN A 126 -10.01 3.68 -1.38
N ALA A 127 -10.46 3.08 -0.26
CA ALA A 127 -11.68 2.26 -0.29
C ALA A 127 -12.93 3.07 -0.65
N GLY A 128 -12.99 4.35 -0.23
CA GLY A 128 -14.02 5.29 -0.63
C GLY A 128 -13.98 5.57 -2.13
N LEU A 129 -12.81 5.91 -2.67
CA LEU A 129 -12.58 6.16 -4.10
C LEU A 129 -12.95 4.93 -4.96
N ILE A 130 -12.59 3.73 -4.50
CA ILE A 130 -12.96 2.49 -5.19
C ILE A 130 -14.48 2.32 -5.24
N ARG A 131 -15.18 2.50 -4.10
CA ARG A 131 -16.65 2.38 -4.06
C ARG A 131 -17.33 3.41 -4.95
N GLU A 132 -16.85 4.64 -4.97
CA GLU A 132 -17.36 5.72 -5.82
C GLU A 132 -17.16 5.37 -7.31
N ALA A 133 -15.94 5.04 -7.71
CA ALA A 133 -15.61 4.67 -9.08
C ALA A 133 -16.43 3.46 -9.59
N LEU A 134 -16.61 2.42 -8.76
CA LEU A 134 -17.43 1.26 -9.11
C LEU A 134 -18.92 1.65 -9.27
N ARG A 135 -19.43 2.56 -8.44
CA ARG A 135 -20.81 3.05 -8.52
C ARG A 135 -21.01 3.87 -9.80
N ASP A 136 -20.08 4.77 -10.11
CA ASP A 136 -20.11 5.62 -11.28
C ASP A 136 -20.01 4.81 -12.58
N ALA A 137 -19.29 3.68 -12.53
CA ALA A 137 -19.28 2.68 -13.60
C ALA A 137 -20.54 1.79 -13.67
N GLY A 138 -21.60 2.12 -12.92
CA GLY A 138 -22.89 1.43 -12.96
C GLY A 138 -22.96 0.11 -12.17
N ARG A 139 -21.97 -0.18 -11.30
CA ARG A 139 -22.02 -1.42 -10.49
C ARG A 139 -23.07 -1.32 -9.38
N THR A 140 -24.11 -2.13 -9.49
CA THR A 140 -25.16 -2.29 -8.48
C THR A 140 -25.64 -3.75 -8.47
N PRO A 141 -25.56 -4.47 -7.32
CA PRO A 141 -24.95 -4.04 -6.07
C PRO A 141 -23.42 -3.91 -6.14
N LEU A 142 -22.85 -3.11 -5.24
CA LEU A 142 -21.40 -3.01 -5.10
C LEU A 142 -20.83 -4.31 -4.50
N PRO A 143 -19.66 -4.77 -4.96
CA PRO A 143 -18.92 -5.83 -4.29
C PRO A 143 -18.44 -5.38 -2.90
N ALA A 144 -18.04 -6.32 -2.05
CA ALA A 144 -17.38 -5.99 -0.79
C ALA A 144 -16.05 -5.26 -1.07
N VAL A 145 -15.89 -4.05 -0.55
CA VAL A 145 -14.65 -3.25 -0.68
C VAL A 145 -14.04 -3.09 0.70
N LEU A 146 -12.87 -3.67 0.91
CA LEU A 146 -12.15 -3.66 2.18
C LEU A 146 -10.98 -2.67 2.19
N SER A 147 -10.84 -1.98 3.31
CA SER A 147 -9.65 -1.22 3.63
C SER A 147 -8.59 -2.13 4.27
N SER A 148 -7.32 -1.83 4.04
CA SER A 148 -6.23 -2.49 4.76
C SER A 148 -5.08 -1.54 5.09
N VAL A 149 -4.42 -1.80 6.20
CA VAL A 149 -3.13 -1.20 6.53
C VAL A 149 -2.03 -2.15 6.08
N VAL A 150 -1.16 -1.67 5.22
CA VAL A 150 -0.05 -2.44 4.65
C VAL A 150 1.24 -2.03 5.33
N TYR A 151 1.93 -2.96 5.94
CA TYR A 151 3.25 -2.75 6.52
C TYR A 151 4.27 -3.59 5.77
N VAL A 152 4.97 -2.99 4.81
CA VAL A 152 6.01 -3.67 4.04
C VAL A 152 7.11 -2.69 3.66
N ALA A 153 8.34 -3.10 3.85
CA ALA A 153 9.51 -2.41 3.32
C ALA A 153 9.97 -3.14 2.06
N ALA A 154 9.47 -2.70 0.91
CA ALA A 154 9.75 -3.31 -0.38
C ALA A 154 9.96 -2.24 -1.45
N ALA A 155 10.84 -2.53 -2.40
CA ALA A 155 11.15 -1.66 -3.54
C ALA A 155 11.33 -2.48 -4.81
N MET A 156 11.17 -1.83 -5.96
CA MET A 156 11.53 -2.38 -7.27
C MET A 156 12.82 -1.69 -7.75
N PRO A 157 14.02 -2.24 -7.46
CA PRO A 157 15.29 -1.66 -7.93
C PRO A 157 15.39 -1.65 -9.46
N ALA A 158 14.84 -2.69 -10.10
CA ALA A 158 14.73 -2.83 -11.54
C ALA A 158 13.39 -3.47 -11.92
N PRO A 159 12.92 -3.35 -13.16
CA PRO A 159 11.74 -4.07 -13.64
C PRO A 159 11.90 -5.59 -13.42
N GLY A 160 10.88 -6.22 -12.82
CA GLY A 160 10.91 -7.66 -12.49
C GLY A 160 11.80 -8.05 -11.30
N HIS A 161 12.39 -7.08 -10.58
CA HIS A 161 13.18 -7.34 -9.38
C HIS A 161 12.52 -6.67 -8.18
N LEU A 162 11.99 -7.47 -7.27
CA LEU A 162 11.48 -7.03 -5.98
C LEU A 162 12.54 -7.25 -4.91
N LYS A 163 12.91 -6.18 -4.21
CA LYS A 163 13.71 -6.25 -2.98
C LYS A 163 12.82 -5.99 -1.78
N HIS A 164 12.65 -7.00 -0.94
CA HIS A 164 11.98 -6.92 0.34
C HIS A 164 13.03 -6.77 1.45
N SER A 165 12.86 -5.76 2.30
CA SER A 165 13.86 -5.44 3.34
C SER A 165 13.32 -5.60 4.75
N GLY A 166 12.03 -5.80 4.93
CA GLY A 166 11.44 -6.05 6.26
C GLY A 166 9.95 -5.81 6.34
N ARG A 167 9.37 -6.27 7.42
CA ARG A 167 7.93 -6.38 7.65
C ARG A 167 7.27 -7.16 6.51
N GLY A 168 5.99 -7.05 6.31
CA GLY A 168 5.24 -7.78 5.28
C GLY A 168 3.93 -8.28 5.84
N ASP A 169 3.35 -7.49 6.73
CA ASP A 169 2.11 -7.79 7.45
C ASP A 169 0.98 -6.86 7.02
N LEU A 170 -0.23 -7.34 7.21
CA LEU A 170 -1.47 -6.63 6.91
C LEU A 170 -2.34 -6.49 8.16
N VAL A 171 -3.07 -5.40 8.22
CA VAL A 171 -4.24 -5.26 9.10
C VAL A 171 -5.44 -4.98 8.23
N ILE A 172 -6.53 -5.70 8.45
CA ILE A 172 -7.80 -5.53 7.72
C ILE A 172 -8.95 -5.41 8.71
N GLY A 173 -10.09 -4.93 8.25
CA GLY A 173 -11.27 -4.83 9.10
C GLY A 173 -12.51 -4.42 8.34
N THR A 174 -13.65 -4.44 9.02
CA THR A 174 -14.95 -4.14 8.42
C THR A 174 -15.23 -2.65 8.24
N GLY A 175 -14.48 -1.77 8.91
CA GLY A 175 -14.78 -0.32 8.94
C GLY A 175 -16.14 -0.01 9.57
N GLY A 176 -16.58 -0.83 10.52
CA GLY A 176 -17.88 -0.69 11.20
C GLY A 176 -19.07 -1.33 10.46
N ASP A 177 -18.87 -1.84 9.25
CA ASP A 177 -19.91 -2.55 8.50
C ASP A 177 -19.83 -4.07 8.78
N ALA A 178 -20.70 -4.56 9.67
CA ALA A 178 -20.74 -5.97 10.03
C ALA A 178 -21.03 -6.92 8.83
N ALA A 179 -21.66 -6.43 7.77
CA ALA A 179 -21.93 -7.23 6.56
C ALA A 179 -20.64 -7.62 5.84
N LEU A 180 -19.54 -6.91 6.07
CA LEU A 180 -18.23 -7.21 5.49
C LEU A 180 -17.43 -8.29 6.25
N ALA A 181 -17.90 -8.75 7.42
CA ALA A 181 -17.18 -9.73 8.24
C ALA A 181 -16.80 -11.02 7.47
N PRO A 182 -17.69 -11.65 6.65
CA PRO A 182 -17.31 -12.82 5.88
C PRO A 182 -16.20 -12.54 4.83
N ALA A 183 -16.20 -11.35 4.23
CA ALA A 183 -15.18 -10.94 3.28
C ALA A 183 -13.82 -10.71 3.98
N VAL A 184 -13.84 -10.09 5.15
CA VAL A 184 -12.64 -9.90 5.99
C VAL A 184 -12.03 -11.23 6.37
N GLU A 185 -12.84 -12.19 6.83
CA GLU A 185 -12.37 -13.52 7.20
C GLU A 185 -11.73 -14.26 6.01
N ARG A 186 -12.37 -14.24 4.82
CA ARG A 186 -11.82 -14.85 3.59
C ARG A 186 -10.46 -14.27 3.24
N VAL A 187 -10.28 -12.95 3.33
CA VAL A 187 -9.00 -12.28 3.01
C VAL A 187 -7.95 -12.57 4.07
N ALA A 188 -8.31 -12.60 5.36
CA ALA A 188 -7.39 -12.97 6.44
C ALA A 188 -6.87 -14.40 6.26
N GLN A 189 -7.76 -15.35 5.97
CA GLN A 189 -7.40 -16.74 5.73
C GLN A 189 -6.50 -16.91 4.50
N LEU A 190 -6.79 -16.20 3.40
CA LEU A 190 -5.95 -16.19 2.20
C LEU A 190 -4.50 -15.83 2.53
N PHE A 191 -4.30 -14.69 3.19
CA PHE A 191 -2.95 -14.21 3.49
C PHE A 191 -2.24 -15.06 4.54
N THR A 192 -2.94 -15.47 5.59
CA THR A 192 -2.40 -16.37 6.63
C THR A 192 -1.94 -17.70 6.03
N ARG A 193 -2.75 -18.30 5.16
CA ARG A 193 -2.41 -19.53 4.43
C ARG A 193 -1.18 -19.34 3.54
N ALA A 194 -0.98 -18.16 2.97
CA ALA A 194 0.20 -17.81 2.18
C ALA A 194 1.44 -17.45 3.03
N GLY A 195 1.35 -17.56 4.35
CA GLY A 195 2.44 -17.20 5.26
C GLY A 195 2.67 -15.69 5.36
N VAL A 196 1.64 -14.89 5.07
CA VAL A 196 1.63 -13.43 5.27
C VAL A 196 0.85 -13.15 6.54
N PRO A 197 1.47 -12.55 7.58
CA PRO A 197 0.74 -12.18 8.79
C PRO A 197 -0.39 -11.20 8.44
N CYS A 198 -1.62 -11.56 8.79
CA CYS A 198 -2.81 -10.75 8.55
C CYS A 198 -3.66 -10.72 9.83
N ARG A 199 -3.77 -9.53 10.43
CA ARG A 199 -4.55 -9.30 11.64
C ARG A 199 -5.89 -8.65 11.28
N VAL A 200 -6.96 -9.11 11.89
CA VAL A 200 -8.25 -8.43 11.83
C VAL A 200 -8.32 -7.38 12.94
N SER A 201 -8.77 -6.18 12.60
CA SER A 201 -8.95 -5.07 13.52
C SER A 201 -10.42 -4.68 13.64
N ASP A 202 -10.86 -4.40 14.85
CA ASP A 202 -12.19 -3.88 15.12
C ASP A 202 -12.29 -2.37 14.81
N ASN A 203 -11.14 -1.70 14.61
CA ASN A 203 -11.05 -0.27 14.30
C ASN A 203 -10.03 -0.04 13.17
N ILE A 204 -10.31 -0.56 11.98
CA ILE A 204 -9.41 -0.43 10.83
C ILE A 204 -9.21 1.04 10.41
N ASP A 205 -10.22 1.89 10.58
CA ASP A 205 -10.12 3.31 10.26
C ASP A 205 -9.12 4.01 11.18
N GLY A 206 -9.16 3.74 12.48
CA GLY A 206 -8.15 4.23 13.41
C GLY A 206 -6.74 3.76 13.06
N GLU A 207 -6.58 2.50 12.67
CA GLU A 207 -5.28 1.94 12.24
C GLU A 207 -4.73 2.64 10.98
N LEU A 208 -5.60 2.90 9.99
CA LEU A 208 -5.24 3.65 8.78
C LEU A 208 -4.79 5.07 9.11
N TRP A 209 -5.52 5.77 9.99
CA TRP A 209 -5.16 7.10 10.39
C TRP A 209 -3.89 7.14 11.24
N VAL A 210 -3.63 6.16 12.10
CA VAL A 210 -2.34 6.02 12.80
C VAL A 210 -1.20 5.91 11.80
N LYS A 211 -1.35 5.09 10.77
CA LYS A 211 -0.35 5.00 9.70
C LYS A 211 -0.21 6.32 8.95
N LEU A 212 -1.31 7.04 8.67
CA LEU A 212 -1.28 8.35 8.01
C LEU A 212 -0.53 9.39 8.84
N VAL A 213 -0.69 9.38 10.19
CA VAL A 213 0.11 10.24 11.09
C VAL A 213 1.61 10.09 10.80
N TRP A 214 2.10 8.85 10.70
CA TRP A 214 3.52 8.58 10.46
C TRP A 214 3.96 8.96 9.06
N ASN A 215 3.15 8.68 8.06
CA ASN A 215 3.44 9.06 6.70
C ASN A 215 3.54 10.59 6.55
N CYS A 216 2.60 11.33 7.13
CA CYS A 216 2.61 12.80 7.09
C CYS A 216 3.77 13.40 7.87
N ALA A 217 4.09 12.84 9.04
CA ALA A 217 5.19 13.33 9.87
C ALA A 217 6.57 13.06 9.28
N GLY A 218 6.77 11.87 8.68
CA GLY A 218 8.09 11.39 8.30
C GLY A 218 8.41 11.46 6.81
N ASN A 219 7.43 11.18 5.92
CA ASN A 219 7.73 10.98 4.51
C ASN A 219 8.20 12.26 3.80
N ALA A 220 7.49 13.37 4.02
CA ALA A 220 7.85 14.66 3.45
C ALA A 220 9.21 15.14 3.99
N VAL A 221 9.46 15.00 5.29
CA VAL A 221 10.72 15.37 5.93
C VAL A 221 11.89 14.58 5.36
N SER A 222 11.75 13.26 5.25
CA SER A 222 12.75 12.38 4.64
C SER A 222 13.04 12.77 3.18
N ALA A 223 12.00 13.09 2.41
CA ALA A 223 12.13 13.47 1.01
C ALA A 223 12.81 14.82 0.81
N LEU A 224 12.40 15.84 1.56
CA LEU A 224 12.95 17.20 1.48
C LEU A 224 14.39 17.27 2.00
N GLY A 225 14.65 16.61 3.13
CA GLY A 225 15.98 16.54 3.75
C GLY A 225 16.92 15.54 3.05
N ARG A 226 16.44 14.72 2.12
CA ARG A 226 17.20 13.60 1.51
C ARG A 226 17.87 12.73 2.58
N ALA A 227 17.13 12.47 3.65
CA ALA A 227 17.63 11.89 4.88
C ALA A 227 16.88 10.61 5.26
N SER A 228 17.57 9.71 5.96
CA SER A 228 16.94 8.56 6.58
C SER A 228 16.03 8.98 7.75
N TYR A 229 15.09 8.12 8.12
CA TYR A 229 14.26 8.35 9.30
C TYR A 229 15.08 8.50 10.59
N GLY A 230 16.15 7.70 10.73
CA GLY A 230 17.05 7.79 11.88
C GLY A 230 17.74 9.16 11.98
N LEU A 231 18.28 9.67 10.87
CA LEU A 231 18.90 10.99 10.87
C LEU A 231 17.86 12.10 11.14
N ALA A 232 16.70 12.05 10.51
CA ALA A 232 15.61 13.00 10.76
C ALA A 232 15.20 12.98 12.24
N GLY A 233 15.04 11.81 12.84
CA GLY A 233 14.68 11.65 14.25
C GLY A 233 15.79 12.02 15.24
N SER A 234 17.06 12.13 14.82
CA SER A 234 18.18 12.52 15.72
C SER A 234 18.23 14.03 15.98
N LEU A 235 17.69 14.85 15.06
CA LEU A 235 17.76 16.30 15.11
C LEU A 235 16.53 16.90 15.80
N GLU A 236 16.74 17.57 16.92
CA GLU A 236 15.67 18.13 17.75
C GLU A 236 14.73 19.09 16.98
N PRO A 237 15.21 20.05 16.18
CA PRO A 237 14.34 20.92 15.39
C PRO A 237 13.45 20.14 14.39
N VAL A 238 13.98 19.06 13.81
CA VAL A 238 13.25 18.19 12.88
C VAL A 238 12.17 17.40 13.60
N ARG A 239 12.48 16.86 14.79
CA ARG A 239 11.48 16.19 15.64
C ARG A 239 10.29 17.09 15.96
N ARG A 240 10.51 18.38 16.24
CA ARG A 240 9.41 19.34 16.49
C ARG A 240 8.50 19.49 15.28
N VAL A 241 9.06 19.57 14.06
CA VAL A 241 8.26 19.62 12.82
C VAL A 241 7.46 18.33 12.64
N MET A 242 8.10 17.18 12.83
CA MET A 242 7.43 15.89 12.73
C MET A 242 6.29 15.75 13.74
N ALA A 243 6.51 16.17 14.98
CA ALA A 243 5.47 16.15 16.01
C ALA A 243 4.31 17.08 15.68
N ALA A 244 4.60 18.32 15.27
CA ALA A 244 3.56 19.26 14.89
C ALA A 244 2.72 18.73 13.70
N ALA A 245 3.36 18.13 12.69
CA ALA A 245 2.64 17.48 11.59
C ALA A 245 1.75 16.33 12.08
N ALA A 246 2.24 15.51 13.01
CA ALA A 246 1.49 14.40 13.60
C ALA A 246 0.28 14.88 14.40
N GLU A 247 0.44 15.91 15.22
CA GLU A 247 -0.64 16.50 16.00
C GLU A 247 -1.75 17.11 15.13
N GLU A 248 -1.38 17.78 14.02
CA GLU A 248 -2.35 18.27 13.06
C GLU A 248 -3.17 17.12 12.42
N VAL A 249 -2.52 16.02 12.03
CA VAL A 249 -3.22 14.84 11.51
C VAL A 249 -4.17 14.27 12.55
N ALA A 250 -3.72 14.14 13.80
CA ALA A 250 -4.55 13.63 14.89
C ALA A 250 -5.74 14.55 15.19
N ALA A 251 -5.54 15.87 15.11
CA ALA A 251 -6.63 16.86 15.28
C ALA A 251 -7.68 16.72 14.16
N VAL A 252 -7.25 16.58 12.90
CA VAL A 252 -8.14 16.36 11.75
C VAL A 252 -8.89 15.04 11.89
N ALA A 253 -8.24 13.96 12.33
CA ALA A 253 -8.86 12.66 12.55
C ALA A 253 -9.97 12.75 13.61
N ARG A 254 -9.69 13.38 14.76
CA ARG A 254 -10.69 13.59 15.84
C ARG A 254 -11.87 14.42 15.34
N ALA A 255 -11.62 15.51 14.61
CA ALA A 255 -12.67 16.33 14.01
C ALA A 255 -13.48 15.57 12.94
N ALA A 256 -12.91 14.58 12.30
CA ALA A 256 -13.58 13.67 11.37
C ALA A 256 -14.32 12.52 12.06
N GLY A 257 -14.30 12.44 13.40
CA GLY A 257 -14.96 11.39 14.18
C GLY A 257 -14.20 10.06 14.23
N VAL A 258 -12.93 10.05 13.84
CA VAL A 258 -12.10 8.84 13.86
C VAL A 258 -11.58 8.59 15.27
N GLN A 259 -11.75 7.37 15.75
CA GLN A 259 -11.22 6.94 17.05
C GLN A 259 -9.74 6.60 16.93
N LEU A 260 -8.89 7.47 17.45
CA LEU A 260 -7.45 7.25 17.56
C LEU A 260 -7.10 6.75 18.96
N PRO A 261 -5.99 5.98 19.11
CA PRO A 261 -5.47 5.66 20.44
C PRO A 261 -5.03 6.94 21.16
N ASP A 262 -5.24 6.97 22.47
CA ASP A 262 -4.64 8.00 23.32
C ASP A 262 -3.15 7.71 23.47
N THR A 263 -2.33 8.54 22.83
CA THR A 263 -0.89 8.30 22.75
C THR A 263 -0.11 9.60 22.58
N ASP A 264 1.11 9.59 23.09
CA ASP A 264 2.12 10.60 22.79
C ASP A 264 2.72 10.34 21.39
N TRP A 265 2.24 11.13 20.42
CA TRP A 265 2.69 11.02 19.02
C TRP A 265 4.19 11.29 18.86
N MET A 266 4.76 12.18 19.68
CA MET A 266 6.19 12.47 19.67
C MET A 266 6.99 11.22 20.09
N ALA A 267 6.66 10.66 21.25
CA ALA A 267 7.35 9.47 21.79
C ALA A 267 7.23 8.28 20.85
N MET A 268 6.04 8.05 20.29
CA MET A 268 5.81 6.97 19.33
C MET A 268 6.58 7.21 18.02
N GLY A 269 6.63 8.46 17.51
CA GLY A 269 7.40 8.82 16.33
C GLY A 269 8.90 8.62 16.50
N MET A 270 9.44 8.95 17.66
CA MET A 270 10.85 8.70 17.99
C MET A 270 11.16 7.20 17.99
N LYS A 271 10.28 6.38 18.58
CA LYS A 271 10.42 4.92 18.58
C LYS A 271 10.41 4.36 17.14
N LEU A 272 9.49 4.85 16.30
CA LEU A 272 9.40 4.44 14.91
C LEU A 272 10.64 4.88 14.12
N ALA A 273 11.09 6.12 14.24
CA ALA A 273 12.28 6.63 13.58
C ALA A 273 13.53 5.81 13.96
N GLY A 274 13.66 5.44 15.24
CA GLY A 274 14.72 4.55 15.72
C GLY A 274 14.65 3.15 15.09
N SER A 275 13.45 2.58 14.95
CA SER A 275 13.27 1.24 14.38
C SER A 275 13.49 1.19 12.87
N LEU A 276 13.17 2.28 12.15
CA LEU A 276 13.36 2.39 10.69
C LEU A 276 14.80 2.79 10.33
N GLY A 277 15.55 3.39 11.26
CA GLY A 277 16.98 3.69 11.17
C GLY A 277 17.46 4.24 9.83
N PRO A 278 18.17 3.43 9.02
CA PRO A 278 18.76 3.87 7.75
C PRO A 278 17.76 3.99 6.60
N ALA A 279 16.52 3.55 6.77
CA ALA A 279 15.53 3.58 5.70
C ALA A 279 15.12 5.02 5.33
N THR A 280 14.88 5.26 4.04
CA THR A 280 14.26 6.47 3.49
C THR A 280 12.79 6.23 3.19
N SER A 281 12.01 7.31 3.12
CA SER A 281 10.58 7.21 2.82
C SER A 281 10.31 6.79 1.37
N SER A 282 9.10 6.24 1.11
CA SER A 282 8.63 6.00 -0.26
C SER A 282 8.57 7.30 -1.07
N THR A 283 8.20 8.43 -0.46
CA THR A 283 8.19 9.75 -1.09
C THR A 283 9.60 10.18 -1.53
N ALA A 284 10.62 9.94 -0.70
CA ALA A 284 12.01 10.20 -1.07
C ALA A 284 12.45 9.35 -2.27
N GLN A 285 12.13 8.04 -2.23
CA GLN A 285 12.45 7.11 -3.31
C GLN A 285 11.74 7.46 -4.64
N ASP A 286 10.50 7.96 -4.58
CA ASP A 286 9.78 8.42 -5.76
C ASP A 286 10.44 9.66 -6.38
N ILE A 287 10.82 10.65 -5.56
CA ILE A 287 11.53 11.85 -6.03
C ILE A 287 12.87 11.49 -6.67
N GLU A 288 13.66 10.63 -6.04
CA GLU A 288 14.96 10.17 -6.58
C GLU A 288 14.82 9.49 -7.95
N ARG A 289 13.68 8.88 -8.22
CA ARG A 289 13.36 8.18 -9.47
C ARG A 289 12.54 9.03 -10.43
N ALA A 290 12.39 10.33 -10.19
CA ALA A 290 11.54 11.26 -10.93
C ALA A 290 10.11 10.71 -11.16
N ARG A 291 9.54 10.06 -10.15
CA ARG A 291 8.18 9.51 -10.17
C ARG A 291 7.23 10.41 -9.37
N PRO A 292 5.96 10.55 -9.79
CA PRO A 292 4.96 11.21 -8.97
C PRO A 292 4.87 10.56 -7.59
N THR A 293 4.85 11.39 -6.54
CA THR A 293 4.69 10.91 -5.16
C THR A 293 3.22 10.75 -4.80
N GLU A 294 2.93 10.24 -3.60
CA GLU A 294 1.57 10.20 -3.04
C GLU A 294 1.32 11.38 -2.07
N ILE A 295 2.10 12.45 -2.14
CA ILE A 295 2.02 13.57 -1.18
C ILE A 295 0.63 14.22 -1.16
N ASP A 296 -0.08 14.23 -2.30
CA ASP A 296 -1.44 14.75 -2.41
C ASP A 296 -2.45 13.94 -1.57
N SER A 297 -2.23 12.64 -1.42
CA SER A 297 -3.07 11.72 -0.63
C SER A 297 -2.59 11.57 0.82
N LEU A 298 -1.48 12.18 1.17
CA LEU A 298 -0.91 12.23 2.53
C LEU A 298 -1.08 13.63 3.11
N ASN A 299 -0.02 14.43 3.16
CA ASN A 299 -0.09 15.80 3.72
C ASN A 299 -1.11 16.68 2.99
N GLY A 300 -1.26 16.55 1.66
CA GLY A 300 -2.26 17.26 0.88
C GLY A 300 -3.69 16.89 1.26
N PHE A 301 -3.97 15.62 1.53
CA PHE A 301 -5.27 15.19 2.07
C PHE A 301 -5.56 15.87 3.40
N ILE A 302 -4.60 15.88 4.33
CA ILE A 302 -4.76 16.50 5.65
C ILE A 302 -5.01 18.00 5.52
N ALA A 303 -4.28 18.70 4.66
CA ALA A 303 -4.48 20.13 4.41
C ALA A 303 -5.91 20.42 3.90
N ARG A 304 -6.38 19.67 2.90
CA ARG A 304 -7.73 19.83 2.37
C ARG A 304 -8.82 19.43 3.34
N ARG A 305 -8.63 18.33 4.07
CA ARG A 305 -9.61 17.83 5.04
C ARG A 305 -9.71 18.74 6.25
N GLY A 306 -8.56 19.24 6.74
CA GLY A 306 -8.49 20.23 7.82
C GLY A 306 -9.24 21.51 7.48
N ALA A 307 -9.02 22.05 6.27
CA ALA A 307 -9.74 23.23 5.80
C ALA A 307 -11.27 23.04 5.79
N ARG A 308 -11.76 21.86 5.35
CA ARG A 308 -13.20 21.54 5.36
C ARG A 308 -13.78 21.39 6.76
N LEU A 309 -12.97 20.98 7.74
CA LEU A 309 -13.38 20.75 9.12
C LEU A 309 -13.07 21.94 10.05
N GLY A 310 -12.50 23.02 9.52
CA GLY A 310 -12.07 24.18 10.32
C GLY A 310 -10.87 23.90 11.23
N VAL A 311 -10.07 22.88 10.93
CA VAL A 311 -8.87 22.51 11.70
C VAL A 311 -7.62 23.05 10.99
N PRO A 312 -6.84 23.95 11.60
CA PRO A 312 -5.61 24.46 11.02
C PRO A 312 -4.56 23.37 10.85
N THR A 313 -3.91 23.31 9.68
CA THR A 313 -2.87 22.34 9.36
C THR A 313 -1.66 22.99 8.65
N PRO A 314 -1.07 24.07 9.22
CA PRO A 314 -0.04 24.85 8.55
C PRO A 314 1.23 24.04 8.25
N VAL A 315 1.63 23.11 9.11
CA VAL A 315 2.82 22.28 8.91
C VAL A 315 2.59 21.28 7.78
N ASN A 316 1.47 20.56 7.77
CA ASN A 316 1.14 19.64 6.68
C ASN A 316 0.99 20.38 5.35
N GLN A 317 0.38 21.57 5.32
CA GLN A 317 0.25 22.40 4.13
C GLN A 317 1.63 22.82 3.60
N THR A 318 2.54 23.24 4.49
CA THR A 318 3.91 23.65 4.13
C THR A 318 4.69 22.46 3.55
N LEU A 319 4.67 21.31 4.25
CA LEU A 319 5.35 20.10 3.80
C LEU A 319 4.81 19.62 2.43
N TRP A 320 3.49 19.64 2.25
CA TRP A 320 2.86 19.34 0.96
C TRP A 320 3.38 20.24 -0.15
N ALA A 321 3.30 21.56 0.04
CA ALA A 321 3.74 22.54 -0.96
C ALA A 321 5.22 22.37 -1.34
N LEU A 322 6.10 22.15 -0.36
CA LEU A 322 7.53 21.97 -0.61
C LEU A 322 7.84 20.65 -1.35
N VAL A 323 7.13 19.56 -1.05
CA VAL A 323 7.28 18.31 -1.81
C VAL A 323 6.78 18.49 -3.24
N LYS A 324 5.64 19.18 -3.47
CA LYS A 324 5.16 19.52 -4.82
C LYS A 324 6.20 20.35 -5.61
N LEU A 325 6.82 21.33 -4.96
CA LEU A 325 7.92 22.10 -5.56
C LEU A 325 9.10 21.19 -5.94
N ARG A 326 9.45 20.24 -5.06
CA ARG A 326 10.54 19.30 -5.32
C ARG A 326 10.23 18.35 -6.46
N GLU A 327 8.97 17.86 -6.57
CA GLU A 327 8.51 17.07 -7.71
C GLU A 327 8.69 17.82 -9.03
N ALA A 328 8.21 19.07 -9.09
CA ALA A 328 8.31 19.91 -10.27
C ALA A 328 9.79 20.16 -10.68
N SER A 329 10.65 20.41 -9.71
CA SER A 329 12.09 20.60 -9.96
C SER A 329 12.80 19.34 -10.48
N SER A 330 12.38 18.16 -10.04
CA SER A 330 12.97 16.88 -10.48
C SER A 330 12.57 16.48 -11.90
N GLN A 331 11.47 17.03 -12.41
CA GLN A 331 11.01 16.81 -13.80
C GLN A 331 11.68 17.73 -14.83
N GLN A 332 12.39 18.75 -14.36
CA GLN A 332 13.10 19.70 -15.21
C GLN A 332 14.60 19.36 -15.40
N GLN A 333 15.10 18.40 -14.67
CA GLN A 333 16.47 17.86 -14.75
C GLN A 333 16.51 16.59 -15.60
#